data_397128a71ccf6b28ce2dc8a5bbc19f0a
#
_entry.id   397128a71ccf6b28ce2dc8a5bbc19f0a
#
_cell.length_a   1.000
_cell.length_b   1.000
_cell.length_c   1.000
_cell.angle_alpha   90.00
_cell.angle_beta   90.00
_cell.angle_gamma   90.00
#
_symmetry.space_group_name_H-M   'P 1'
#
loop_
_entity.id
_entity.type
_entity.pdbx_description
1 polymer ?
#
loop_
_entity_poly.entity_id
_entity_poly.type
_entity_poly.pdbx_seq_one_letter_code
_entity_poly.pdbx_strand_id
1 'polypeptide(L)'
;MKRRQFITLFGGAAAWPVVARAQQPERVRRIGWLVGLSEQDLEVQRRNAVVVQALRDLGWIVGRNLSIDYRYITGGSQSFDAQAAELIALAPDVLLVNNTPATRALQQATSTLPIVFALVLDPVASGVVTNRHVSAALPRLQTRSGCNMPMT
;
A
#
# COMPACT_ATOMS: atom_id res chain seq x y z
N MET A 1 51.04 8.65 50.93
CA MET A 1 51.68 9.33 49.79
C MET A 1 51.18 8.73 48.51
N LYS A 2 50.83 9.58 47.51
CA LYS A 2 50.32 9.24 46.14
C LYS A 2 48.90 8.68 46.00
N ARG A 3 47.94 9.53 46.32
CA ARG A 3 46.54 9.45 45.89
C ARG A 3 46.37 10.29 44.59
N ARG A 4 46.71 9.81 43.45
CA ARG A 4 46.44 10.48 42.14
C ARG A 4 46.63 9.48 41.00
N GLN A 5 45.71 8.56 40.76
CA GLN A 5 45.61 7.76 39.53
C GLN A 5 44.31 6.89 39.51
N PHE A 6 43.12 7.45 39.76
CA PHE A 6 41.86 6.69 39.68
C PHE A 6 40.73 7.42 38.96
N ILE A 7 41.00 8.35 38.08
CA ILE A 7 39.95 9.06 37.33
C ILE A 7 40.34 9.14 35.85
N THR A 8 40.46 8.00 35.17
CA THR A 8 40.53 7.99 33.68
C THR A 8 40.04 6.70 33.06
N LEU A 9 39.04 6.03 33.64
CA LEU A 9 38.51 4.78 33.03
C LEU A 9 36.98 4.69 32.92
N PHE A 10 36.27 5.81 32.95
CA PHE A 10 34.80 5.81 32.81
C PHE A 10 34.27 6.69 31.68
N GLY A 11 35.01 6.96 30.64
CA GLY A 11 34.67 7.85 29.54
C GLY A 11 34.41 7.20 28.18
N GLY A 12 34.25 5.86 28.08
CA GLY A 12 34.24 5.19 26.77
C GLY A 12 33.02 4.37 26.38
N ALA A 13 31.95 4.32 27.20
CA ALA A 13 30.88 3.34 26.98
C ALA A 13 29.50 3.92 26.57
N ALA A 14 29.38 5.22 26.31
CA ALA A 14 28.07 5.83 26.03
C ALA A 14 27.76 6.18 24.57
N ALA A 15 28.65 5.86 23.61
CA ALA A 15 28.46 6.28 22.21
C ALA A 15 28.06 5.15 21.24
N TRP A 16 27.72 3.94 21.71
CA TRP A 16 27.53 2.79 20.82
C TRP A 16 26.10 2.36 20.43
N PRO A 17 24.99 2.90 20.90
CA PRO A 17 23.71 2.45 20.39
C PRO A 17 23.15 3.23 19.20
N VAL A 18 23.78 4.33 18.74
CA VAL A 18 23.19 5.18 17.68
C VAL A 18 23.58 4.70 16.27
N VAL A 19 24.69 4.01 16.10
CA VAL A 19 25.15 3.58 14.76
C VAL A 19 24.47 2.29 14.28
N ALA A 20 23.92 1.46 15.18
CA ALA A 20 23.32 0.19 14.81
C ALA A 20 21.95 0.33 14.09
N ARG A 21 21.30 1.49 14.15
CA ARG A 21 20.03 1.75 13.43
C ARG A 21 20.20 2.13 11.96
N ALA A 22 21.40 2.53 11.54
CA ALA A 22 21.67 2.95 10.17
C ALA A 22 21.99 1.80 9.19
N GLN A 23 22.04 0.55 9.67
CA GLN A 23 22.40 -0.61 8.85
C GLN A 23 21.30 -1.69 8.79
N GLN A 24 20.04 -1.36 9.10
CA GLN A 24 18.97 -2.25 8.66
C GLN A 24 18.91 -2.10 7.13
N PRO A 25 19.17 -3.19 6.36
CA PRO A 25 18.97 -3.14 4.92
C PRO A 25 17.54 -2.67 4.71
N GLU A 26 17.36 -1.60 3.91
CA GLU A 26 16.02 -1.12 3.56
C GLU A 26 15.25 -2.33 3.00
N ARG A 27 14.37 -2.90 3.82
CA ARG A 27 13.57 -4.05 3.42
C ARG A 27 12.72 -3.61 2.24
N VAL A 28 12.97 -4.20 1.09
CA VAL A 28 12.14 -3.97 -0.09
C VAL A 28 10.71 -4.40 0.25
N ARG A 29 9.78 -3.45 0.22
CA ARG A 29 8.36 -3.72 0.42
C ARG A 29 7.76 -4.31 -0.83
N ARG A 30 6.85 -5.25 -0.67
CA ARG A 30 6.22 -5.95 -1.79
C ARG A 30 4.72 -5.66 -1.82
N ILE A 31 4.24 -5.16 -2.96
CA ILE A 31 2.82 -4.96 -3.25
C ILE A 31 2.37 -6.06 -4.22
N GLY A 32 1.34 -6.82 -3.85
CA GLY A 32 0.61 -7.67 -4.78
C GLY A 32 -0.57 -6.90 -5.37
N TRP A 33 -0.60 -6.69 -6.68
CA TRP A 33 -1.65 -5.89 -7.32
C TRP A 33 -2.51 -6.74 -8.25
N LEU A 34 -3.76 -6.97 -7.83
CA LEU A 34 -4.75 -7.68 -8.63
C LEU A 34 -5.56 -6.69 -9.47
N VAL A 35 -5.34 -6.72 -10.77
CA VAL A 35 -5.97 -5.81 -11.76
C VAL A 35 -7.09 -6.56 -12.48
N GLY A 36 -8.32 -6.05 -12.36
CA GLY A 36 -9.51 -6.70 -12.91
C GLY A 36 -9.74 -6.53 -14.40
N LEU A 37 -8.73 -6.08 -15.17
CA LEU A 37 -8.78 -5.85 -16.60
C LEU A 37 -7.49 -6.36 -17.25
N SER A 38 -7.48 -6.39 -18.60
CA SER A 38 -6.31 -6.83 -19.35
C SER A 38 -5.14 -5.86 -19.23
N GLU A 39 -3.92 -6.39 -19.30
CA GLU A 39 -2.68 -5.60 -19.32
C GLU A 39 -2.59 -4.67 -20.55
N GLN A 40 -3.19 -5.08 -21.67
CA GLN A 40 -3.19 -4.30 -22.91
C GLN A 40 -4.15 -3.11 -22.89
N ASP A 41 -5.02 -3.00 -21.88
CA ASP A 41 -5.94 -1.89 -21.73
C ASP A 41 -5.18 -0.60 -21.40
N LEU A 42 -5.26 0.40 -22.30
CA LEU A 42 -4.57 1.68 -22.15
C LEU A 42 -5.01 2.45 -20.90
N GLU A 43 -6.25 2.29 -20.48
CA GLU A 43 -6.77 2.94 -19.28
C GLU A 43 -6.16 2.32 -18.02
N VAL A 44 -5.99 1.01 -18.01
CA VAL A 44 -5.28 0.30 -16.93
C VAL A 44 -3.83 0.77 -16.84
N GLN A 45 -3.13 0.85 -17.97
CA GLN A 45 -1.74 1.31 -17.99
C GLN A 45 -1.60 2.74 -17.47
N ARG A 46 -2.50 3.64 -17.87
CA ARG A 46 -2.53 5.02 -17.37
C ARG A 46 -2.76 5.10 -15.87
N ARG A 47 -3.76 4.36 -15.36
CA ARG A 47 -4.06 4.33 -13.92
C ARG A 47 -2.90 3.75 -13.10
N ASN A 48 -2.31 2.66 -13.57
CA ASN A 48 -1.14 2.07 -12.92
C ASN A 48 0.03 3.05 -12.88
N ALA A 49 0.29 3.76 -13.97
CA ALA A 49 1.34 4.78 -14.04
C ALA A 49 1.12 5.91 -13.03
N VAL A 50 -0.12 6.39 -12.88
CA VAL A 50 -0.47 7.43 -11.89
C VAL A 50 -0.21 6.95 -10.46
N VAL A 51 -0.60 5.72 -10.12
CA VAL A 51 -0.36 5.16 -8.78
C VAL A 51 1.14 4.98 -8.52
N VAL A 52 1.88 4.45 -9.49
CA VAL A 52 3.35 4.29 -9.38
C VAL A 52 4.03 5.65 -9.23
N GLN A 53 3.56 6.68 -9.94
CA GLN A 53 4.09 8.04 -9.80
C GLN A 53 3.80 8.61 -8.41
N ALA A 54 2.58 8.45 -7.89
CA ALA A 54 2.22 8.89 -6.56
C ALA A 54 3.06 8.18 -5.46
N LEU A 55 3.30 6.89 -5.63
CA LEU A 55 4.20 6.14 -4.73
C LEU A 55 5.63 6.68 -4.78
N ARG A 56 6.13 7.02 -5.98
CA ARG A 56 7.47 7.63 -6.16
C ARG A 56 7.56 8.98 -5.46
N ASP A 57 6.55 9.82 -5.55
CA ASP A 57 6.49 11.13 -4.91
C ASP A 57 6.50 11.01 -3.37
N LEU A 58 6.02 9.87 -2.85
CA LEU A 58 6.09 9.49 -1.44
C LEU A 58 7.41 8.80 -1.05
N GLY A 59 8.36 8.67 -1.98
CA GLY A 59 9.67 8.06 -1.72
C GLY A 59 9.74 6.54 -1.96
N TRP A 60 8.66 5.92 -2.49
CA TRP A 60 8.65 4.51 -2.86
C TRP A 60 9.11 4.32 -4.30
N ILE A 61 10.28 3.75 -4.50
CA ILE A 61 10.91 3.58 -5.81
C ILE A 61 10.92 2.11 -6.17
N VAL A 62 10.18 1.75 -7.24
CA VAL A 62 10.14 0.38 -7.77
C VAL A 62 11.55 -0.04 -8.21
N GLY A 63 11.95 -1.23 -7.78
CA GLY A 63 13.30 -1.76 -8.00
C GLY A 63 14.35 -1.34 -6.98
N ARG A 64 14.04 -0.40 -6.07
CA ARG A 64 14.93 0.03 -4.99
C ARG A 64 14.42 -0.40 -3.61
N ASN A 65 13.32 0.19 -3.15
CA ASN A 65 12.70 -0.08 -1.85
C ASN A 65 11.27 -0.61 -1.96
N LEU A 66 10.77 -0.77 -3.20
CA LEU A 66 9.45 -1.28 -3.53
C LEU A 66 9.53 -2.31 -4.66
N SER A 67 8.76 -3.40 -4.53
CA SER A 67 8.46 -4.37 -5.60
C SER A 67 6.95 -4.42 -5.81
N ILE A 68 6.50 -4.48 -7.05
CA ILE A 68 5.08 -4.60 -7.38
C ILE A 68 4.90 -5.83 -8.27
N ASP A 69 4.12 -6.80 -7.79
CA ASP A 69 3.75 -8.01 -8.53
C ASP A 69 2.33 -7.84 -9.07
N TYR A 70 2.19 -7.70 -10.37
CA TYR A 70 0.90 -7.55 -11.04
C TYR A 70 0.31 -8.90 -11.40
N ARG A 71 -1.02 -9.03 -11.26
CA ARG A 71 -1.82 -10.07 -11.87
C ARG A 71 -3.01 -9.44 -12.58
N TYR A 72 -3.11 -9.70 -13.87
CA TYR A 72 -4.15 -9.19 -14.74
C TYR A 72 -5.19 -10.27 -15.01
N ILE A 73 -6.45 -9.88 -15.03
CA ILE A 73 -7.55 -10.81 -15.27
C ILE A 73 -7.96 -10.72 -16.74
N THR A 74 -7.81 -11.84 -17.45
CA THR A 74 -8.18 -11.97 -18.86
C THR A 74 -9.36 -12.91 -19.08
N GLY A 75 -10.04 -13.38 -18.02
CA GLY A 75 -11.12 -14.37 -18.06
C GLY A 75 -12.20 -14.13 -17.01
N GLY A 76 -13.14 -15.06 -16.88
CA GLY A 76 -14.27 -14.98 -15.97
C GLY A 76 -13.91 -15.07 -14.48
N SER A 77 -14.93 -15.14 -13.60
CA SER A 77 -14.81 -15.08 -12.14
C SER A 77 -13.86 -16.12 -11.51
N GLN A 78 -13.75 -17.31 -12.08
CA GLN A 78 -12.81 -18.34 -11.61
C GLN A 78 -11.34 -17.93 -11.72
N SER A 79 -11.02 -16.97 -12.59
CA SER A 79 -9.68 -16.44 -12.74
C SER A 79 -9.25 -15.56 -11.55
N PHE A 80 -10.18 -14.93 -10.83
CA PHE A 80 -9.84 -14.08 -9.68
C PHE A 80 -9.29 -14.89 -8.50
N ASP A 81 -9.88 -16.04 -8.20
CA ASP A 81 -9.46 -16.87 -7.07
C ASP A 81 -8.07 -17.46 -7.30
N ALA A 82 -7.80 -17.94 -8.52
CA ALA A 82 -6.47 -18.47 -8.89
C ALA A 82 -5.40 -17.36 -8.80
N GLN A 83 -5.67 -16.19 -9.36
CA GLN A 83 -4.72 -15.07 -9.35
C GLN A 83 -4.52 -14.49 -7.93
N ALA A 84 -5.57 -14.49 -7.09
CA ALA A 84 -5.47 -14.12 -5.69
C ALA A 84 -4.55 -15.09 -4.92
N ALA A 85 -4.73 -16.39 -5.11
CA ALA A 85 -3.89 -17.41 -4.49
C ALA A 85 -2.41 -17.29 -4.90
N GLU A 86 -2.14 -17.03 -6.19
CA GLU A 86 -0.78 -16.81 -6.69
C GLU A 86 -0.13 -15.56 -6.04
N LEU A 87 -0.88 -14.44 -5.94
CA LEU A 87 -0.36 -13.23 -5.29
C LEU A 87 -0.04 -13.44 -3.83
N ILE A 88 -0.91 -14.17 -3.11
CA ILE A 88 -0.70 -14.48 -1.69
C ILE A 88 0.52 -15.38 -1.49
N ALA A 89 0.75 -16.33 -2.41
CA ALA A 89 1.91 -17.21 -2.37
C ALA A 89 3.26 -16.46 -2.49
N LEU A 90 3.25 -15.25 -3.09
CA LEU A 90 4.42 -14.36 -3.16
C LEU A 90 4.72 -13.64 -1.84
N ALA A 91 3.88 -13.84 -0.80
CA ALA A 91 4.00 -13.22 0.52
C ALA A 91 4.18 -11.68 0.46
N PRO A 92 3.25 -10.93 -0.17
CA PRO A 92 3.34 -9.48 -0.23
C PRO A 92 3.11 -8.85 1.15
N ASP A 93 3.61 -7.62 1.35
CA ASP A 93 3.33 -6.83 2.56
C ASP A 93 1.91 -6.23 2.52
N VAL A 94 1.39 -5.96 1.31
CA VAL A 94 0.05 -5.39 1.09
C VAL A 94 -0.51 -5.85 -0.26
N LEU A 95 -1.82 -6.02 -0.31
CA LEU A 95 -2.56 -6.31 -1.54
C LEU A 95 -3.29 -5.06 -2.02
N LEU A 96 -3.15 -4.73 -3.30
CA LEU A 96 -3.85 -3.64 -3.96
C LEU A 96 -4.83 -4.21 -4.98
N VAL A 97 -6.03 -3.65 -5.04
CA VAL A 97 -7.10 -4.13 -5.93
C VAL A 97 -7.99 -2.99 -6.39
N ASN A 98 -8.55 -3.09 -7.59
CA ASN A 98 -9.28 -2.00 -8.23
C ASN A 98 -10.73 -2.33 -8.64
N ASN A 99 -11.31 -3.45 -8.17
CA ASN A 99 -12.71 -3.79 -8.41
C ASN A 99 -13.31 -4.68 -7.32
N THR A 100 -14.63 -4.75 -7.28
CA THR A 100 -15.37 -5.52 -6.26
C THR A 100 -15.16 -7.04 -6.35
N PRO A 101 -15.21 -7.69 -7.54
CA PRO A 101 -15.00 -9.15 -7.63
C PRO A 101 -13.62 -9.57 -7.15
N ALA A 102 -12.56 -8.86 -7.57
CA ALA A 102 -11.20 -9.15 -7.12
C ALA A 102 -11.01 -8.90 -5.62
N THR A 103 -11.66 -7.87 -5.06
CA THR A 103 -11.63 -7.60 -3.62
C THR A 103 -12.21 -8.77 -2.84
N ARG A 104 -13.35 -9.30 -3.27
CA ARG A 104 -13.97 -10.47 -2.64
C ARG A 104 -13.11 -11.72 -2.73
N ALA A 105 -12.51 -11.99 -3.87
CA ALA A 105 -11.59 -13.12 -4.05
C ALA A 105 -10.40 -13.02 -3.07
N LEU A 106 -9.78 -11.85 -2.94
CA LEU A 106 -8.70 -11.62 -1.98
C LEU A 106 -9.16 -11.78 -0.53
N GLN A 107 -10.35 -11.27 -0.16
CA GLN A 107 -10.90 -11.41 1.19
C GLN A 107 -11.22 -12.86 1.56
N GLN A 108 -11.61 -13.68 0.60
CA GLN A 108 -11.83 -15.11 0.80
C GLN A 108 -10.52 -15.88 0.93
N ALA A 109 -9.49 -15.45 0.20
CA ALA A 109 -8.20 -16.11 0.16
C ALA A 109 -7.27 -15.76 1.34
N THR A 110 -7.46 -14.58 1.98
CA THR A 110 -6.65 -14.17 3.14
C THR A 110 -7.44 -13.32 4.15
N SER A 111 -7.17 -13.54 5.43
CA SER A 111 -7.67 -12.74 6.54
C SER A 111 -6.56 -11.94 7.25
N THR A 112 -5.29 -12.15 6.88
CA THR A 112 -4.13 -11.59 7.60
C THR A 112 -3.40 -10.50 6.82
N LEU A 113 -3.45 -10.53 5.48
CA LEU A 113 -2.80 -9.53 4.65
C LEU A 113 -3.69 -8.28 4.53
N PRO A 114 -3.14 -7.07 4.67
CA PRO A 114 -3.89 -5.84 4.45
C PRO A 114 -4.27 -5.71 2.96
N ILE A 115 -5.56 -5.42 2.70
CA ILE A 115 -6.08 -5.22 1.35
C ILE A 115 -6.46 -3.74 1.21
N VAL A 116 -5.83 -3.06 0.27
CA VAL A 116 -6.17 -1.70 -0.14
C VAL A 116 -6.99 -1.79 -1.42
N PHE A 117 -8.21 -1.30 -1.38
CA PHE A 117 -9.08 -1.28 -2.55
C PHE A 117 -9.30 0.14 -3.06
N ALA A 118 -9.33 0.28 -4.38
CA ALA A 118 -9.68 1.51 -5.08
C ALA A 118 -10.82 1.22 -6.05
N LEU A 119 -11.63 2.24 -6.39
CA LEU A 119 -12.72 2.15 -7.37
C LEU A 119 -13.77 1.05 -7.06
N VAL A 120 -13.97 0.72 -5.80
CA VAL A 120 -15.06 -0.16 -5.36
C VAL A 120 -16.30 0.71 -5.17
N LEU A 121 -17.32 0.44 -5.97
CA LEU A 121 -18.64 1.08 -5.84
C LEU A 121 -19.32 0.54 -4.60
N ASP A 122 -19.73 1.43 -3.70
CA ASP A 122 -20.42 1.13 -2.46
C ASP A 122 -19.82 -0.08 -1.68
N PRO A 123 -18.68 0.12 -1.01
CA PRO A 123 -17.98 -0.97 -0.34
C PRO A 123 -18.77 -1.57 0.83
N VAL A 124 -19.73 -0.83 1.38
CA VAL A 124 -20.62 -1.30 2.46
C VAL A 124 -21.72 -2.18 1.90
N ALA A 125 -22.49 -1.70 0.90
CA ALA A 125 -23.56 -2.48 0.28
C ALA A 125 -23.02 -3.71 -0.46
N SER A 126 -21.82 -3.65 -1.02
CA SER A 126 -21.15 -4.79 -1.63
C SER A 126 -20.59 -5.81 -0.63
N GLY A 127 -20.67 -5.52 0.69
CA GLY A 127 -20.17 -6.40 1.74
C GLY A 127 -18.63 -6.50 1.83
N VAL A 128 -17.93 -5.61 1.13
CA VAL A 128 -16.46 -5.54 1.16
C VAL A 128 -15.95 -5.00 2.51
N VAL A 129 -16.75 -4.12 3.13
CA VAL A 129 -16.43 -3.55 4.45
C VAL A 129 -17.65 -3.70 5.36
N THR A 130 -17.48 -4.34 6.51
CA THR A 130 -18.45 -4.27 7.61
C THR A 130 -18.26 -2.94 8.34
N ASN A 131 -19.33 -2.25 8.64
CA ASN A 131 -19.48 -0.86 9.08
C ASN A 131 -18.63 -0.40 10.29
N ARG A 132 -17.47 -1.00 10.58
CA ARG A 132 -16.73 -0.73 11.82
C ARG A 132 -15.48 0.15 11.71
N HIS A 133 -14.81 0.28 10.59
CA HIS A 133 -13.65 1.19 10.44
C HIS A 133 -13.37 1.50 8.97
N VAL A 134 -14.13 2.39 8.37
CA VAL A 134 -13.70 3.03 7.12
C VAL A 134 -12.88 4.26 7.50
N SER A 135 -11.56 4.11 7.60
CA SER A 135 -10.65 5.26 7.58
C SER A 135 -10.52 5.69 6.12
N ALA A 136 -11.53 6.41 5.63
CA ALA A 136 -11.47 7.06 4.33
C ALA A 136 -10.58 8.30 4.46
N ALA A 137 -9.29 8.14 4.22
CA ALA A 137 -8.40 9.26 3.96
C ALA A 137 -8.64 9.76 2.52
N LEU A 138 -9.84 10.31 2.29
CA LEU A 138 -10.10 11.13 1.12
C LEU A 138 -10.08 12.58 1.57
N PRO A 139 -9.24 13.47 0.98
CA PRO A 139 -9.38 14.89 1.18
C PRO A 139 -10.78 15.30 0.70
N ARG A 140 -11.55 15.94 1.57
CA ARG A 140 -12.82 16.56 1.20
C ARG A 140 -12.53 17.60 0.11
N LEU A 141 -12.83 17.26 -1.12
CA LEU A 141 -13.06 18.26 -2.15
C LEU A 141 -14.33 19.04 -1.73
N GLN A 142 -14.09 20.17 -1.06
CA GLN A 142 -15.13 21.18 -0.86
C GLN A 142 -15.53 21.70 -2.24
N THR A 143 -16.61 21.17 -2.81
CA THR A 143 -17.34 21.84 -3.88
C THR A 143 -17.87 23.16 -3.32
N ARG A 144 -17.19 24.25 -3.63
CA ARG A 144 -17.69 25.59 -3.47
C ARG A 144 -18.86 25.78 -4.44
N SER A 145 -20.05 25.35 -4.05
CA SER A 145 -21.29 25.82 -4.66
C SER A 145 -21.55 27.26 -4.17
N GLY A 146 -21.14 28.18 -4.98
CA GLY A 146 -21.40 29.59 -4.80
C GLY A 146 -21.55 30.25 -6.15
N CYS A 147 -22.59 29.90 -6.91
CA CYS A 147 -23.13 30.73 -7.96
C CYS A 147 -24.52 31.19 -7.54
N ASN A 148 -24.55 32.30 -6.79
CA ASN A 148 -25.76 33.08 -6.59
C ASN A 148 -25.88 34.03 -7.79
N MET A 149 -26.76 33.74 -8.73
CA MET A 149 -27.17 34.63 -9.80
C MET A 149 -28.40 35.40 -9.29
N PRO A 150 -28.37 36.73 -9.25
CA PRO A 150 -29.59 37.52 -9.06
C PRO A 150 -30.33 37.59 -10.39
N MET A 151 -31.62 37.21 -10.34
CA MET A 151 -32.57 37.55 -11.39
C MET A 151 -32.95 39.07 -11.26
N THR A 152 -32.76 39.78 -12.33
CA THR A 152 -33.49 41.00 -12.69
C THR A 152 -33.98 40.85 -14.11
#